data_754df78d51e8bb96a268a3cb5841e989
#
_entry.id   754df78d51e8bb96a268a3cb5841e989
#
_cell.length_a   1.000
_cell.length_b   1.000
_cell.length_c   1.000
_cell.angle_alpha   90.00
_cell.angle_beta   90.00
_cell.angle_gamma   90.00
#
_symmetry.space_group_name_H-M   'P 1'
#
loop_
_entity.id
_entity.type
_entity.pdbx_description
1 polymer ?
#
loop_
_entity_poly.entity_id
_entity_poly.type
_entity_poly.pdbx_seq_one_letter_code
_entity_poly.pdbx_strand_id
1 'polypeptide(L)'
;TRRALILTALTLLVPGGAQLVAGSRRLGRVALRVTVTVWAVLILGLLWWLVSRASLISLMARDGVLLGLAVVLAALAVGWAVLWVDTFRLIRLHLLAPGARKITAAVTALALVLTSGALLYGGWAANTSRGALGEVFREGPAVPEAEGRYNILVLGADAGEGRQGDAI
;
A
#
# COMPACT_ATOMS: atom_id res chain seq x y z
N THR A 1 -30.49 10.93 1.05
CA THR A 1 -29.52 10.46 2.06
C THR A 1 -29.25 8.95 1.98
N ARG A 2 -30.27 8.08 1.98
CA ARG A 2 -30.06 6.61 1.90
C ARG A 2 -29.24 6.17 0.68
N ARG A 3 -29.55 6.68 -0.52
CA ARG A 3 -28.80 6.35 -1.75
C ARG A 3 -27.32 6.77 -1.65
N ALA A 4 -27.03 7.95 -1.11
CA ALA A 4 -25.67 8.42 -0.94
C ALA A 4 -24.87 7.51 -0.01
N LEU A 5 -25.44 7.14 1.14
CA LEU A 5 -24.80 6.22 2.11
C LEU A 5 -24.56 4.83 1.49
N ILE A 6 -25.51 4.29 0.75
CA ILE A 6 -25.36 2.99 0.08
C ILE A 6 -24.21 3.03 -0.95
N LEU A 7 -24.15 4.09 -1.79
CA LEU A 7 -23.08 4.22 -2.78
C LEU A 7 -21.71 4.41 -2.14
N THR A 8 -21.61 5.19 -1.08
CA THR A 8 -20.37 5.36 -0.32
C THR A 8 -19.92 4.05 0.33
N ALA A 9 -20.84 3.34 0.99
CA ALA A 9 -20.56 2.04 1.61
C ALA A 9 -20.15 0.98 0.56
N LEU A 10 -20.84 0.94 -0.59
CA LEU A 10 -20.49 0.03 -1.68
C LEU A 10 -19.09 0.31 -2.24
N THR A 11 -18.70 1.59 -2.39
CA THR A 11 -17.35 1.93 -2.88
C THR A 11 -16.29 1.58 -1.86
N LEU A 12 -16.60 1.69 -0.56
CA LEU A 12 -15.66 1.37 0.51
C LEU A 12 -15.45 -0.16 0.66
N LEU A 13 -16.55 -0.93 0.67
CA LEU A 13 -16.53 -2.38 0.91
C LEU A 13 -16.17 -3.17 -0.35
N VAL A 14 -16.72 -2.76 -1.49
CA VAL A 14 -16.52 -3.43 -2.78
C VAL A 14 -16.19 -2.38 -3.83
N PRO A 15 -14.90 -2.07 -4.03
CA PRO A 15 -14.46 -1.12 -5.06
C PRO A 15 -15.03 -1.50 -6.43
N GLY A 16 -15.73 -0.57 -7.06
CA GLY A 16 -16.48 -0.82 -8.30
C GLY A 16 -17.96 -1.20 -8.12
N GLY A 17 -18.41 -1.53 -6.91
CA GLY A 17 -19.81 -1.88 -6.64
C GLY A 17 -20.79 -0.74 -6.94
N ALA A 18 -20.48 0.46 -6.49
CA ALA A 18 -21.30 1.65 -6.77
C ALA A 18 -21.42 1.94 -8.27
N GLN A 19 -20.34 1.77 -9.02
CA GLN A 19 -20.26 1.96 -10.47
C GLN A 19 -21.09 0.91 -11.22
N LEU A 20 -21.13 -0.32 -10.74
CA LEU A 20 -21.97 -1.38 -11.32
C LEU A 20 -23.46 -1.10 -11.15
N VAL A 21 -23.84 -0.58 -9.98
CA VAL A 21 -25.27 -0.36 -9.63
C VAL A 21 -25.81 0.94 -10.21
N ALA A 22 -25.01 2.02 -10.20
CA ALA A 22 -25.51 3.36 -10.48
C ALA A 22 -24.70 4.15 -11.53
N GLY A 23 -23.57 3.59 -12.01
CA GLY A 23 -22.62 4.27 -12.88
C GLY A 23 -22.28 3.53 -14.17
N SER A 24 -21.05 3.69 -14.62
CA SER A 24 -20.55 3.05 -15.82
C SER A 24 -20.22 1.57 -15.58
N ARG A 25 -20.97 0.66 -16.21
CA ARG A 25 -20.74 -0.79 -16.09
C ARG A 25 -19.32 -1.23 -16.52
N ARG A 26 -18.65 -0.46 -17.41
CA ARG A 26 -17.27 -0.75 -17.83
C ARG A 26 -16.29 -0.51 -16.69
N LEU A 27 -16.33 0.67 -16.08
CA LEU A 27 -15.50 1.02 -14.92
C LEU A 27 -15.74 0.05 -13.73
N GLY A 28 -17.00 -0.22 -13.42
CA GLY A 28 -17.35 -1.15 -12.34
C GLY A 28 -16.81 -2.57 -12.55
N ARG A 29 -16.87 -3.10 -13.77
CA ARG A 29 -16.32 -4.42 -14.09
C ARG A 29 -14.79 -4.48 -13.99
N VAL A 30 -14.09 -3.45 -14.46
CA VAL A 30 -12.63 -3.37 -14.33
C VAL A 30 -12.24 -3.28 -12.87
N ALA A 31 -12.86 -2.38 -12.11
CA ALA A 31 -12.59 -2.21 -10.69
C ALA A 31 -12.85 -3.50 -9.89
N LEU A 32 -13.96 -4.19 -10.17
CA LEU A 32 -14.27 -5.46 -9.51
C LEU A 32 -13.22 -6.54 -9.82
N ARG A 33 -12.80 -6.66 -11.09
CA ARG A 33 -11.74 -7.61 -11.47
C ARG A 33 -10.44 -7.30 -10.72
N VAL A 34 -10.01 -6.03 -10.70
CA VAL A 34 -8.83 -5.60 -9.94
C VAL A 34 -8.98 -5.95 -8.46
N THR A 35 -10.13 -5.66 -7.86
CA THR A 35 -10.40 -5.98 -6.44
C THR A 35 -10.29 -7.48 -6.18
N VAL A 36 -10.92 -8.32 -7.01
CA VAL A 36 -10.83 -9.78 -6.87
C VAL A 36 -9.39 -10.26 -7.04
N THR A 37 -8.63 -9.72 -8.00
CA THR A 37 -7.21 -10.05 -8.19
C THR A 37 -6.39 -9.67 -6.96
N VAL A 38 -6.59 -8.48 -6.40
CA VAL A 38 -5.89 -8.04 -5.17
C VAL A 38 -6.20 -8.99 -4.01
N TRP A 39 -7.47 -9.34 -3.79
CA TRP A 39 -7.84 -10.29 -2.76
C TRP A 39 -7.22 -11.68 -2.97
N ALA A 40 -7.21 -12.18 -4.22
CA ALA A 40 -6.57 -13.44 -4.54
C ALA A 40 -5.06 -13.41 -4.24
N VAL A 41 -4.36 -12.34 -4.61
CA VAL A 41 -2.93 -12.17 -4.30
C VAL A 41 -2.68 -12.10 -2.79
N LEU A 42 -3.53 -11.38 -2.04
CA LEU A 42 -3.41 -11.32 -0.58
C LEU A 42 -3.63 -12.68 0.09
N ILE A 43 -4.63 -13.44 -0.36
CA ILE A 43 -4.90 -14.79 0.15
C ILE A 43 -3.73 -15.72 -0.18
N LEU A 44 -3.23 -15.71 -1.41
CA LEU A 44 -2.07 -16.51 -1.81
C LEU A 44 -0.81 -16.11 -1.04
N GLY A 45 -0.59 -14.84 -0.83
CA GLY A 45 0.52 -14.33 0.01
C GLY A 45 0.40 -14.79 1.46
N LEU A 46 -0.81 -14.76 2.03
CA LEU A 46 -1.07 -15.25 3.38
C LEU A 46 -0.83 -16.77 3.48
N LEU A 47 -1.31 -17.56 2.52
CA LEU A 47 -1.06 -19.00 2.48
C LEU A 47 0.44 -19.29 2.36
N TRP A 48 1.15 -18.55 1.51
CA TRP A 48 2.60 -18.69 1.40
C TRP A 48 3.31 -18.33 2.72
N TRP A 49 2.88 -17.26 3.38
CA TRP A 49 3.40 -16.88 4.69
C TRP A 49 3.25 -18.02 5.73
N LEU A 50 2.10 -18.70 5.72
CA LEU A 50 1.85 -19.82 6.64
C LEU A 50 2.75 -21.04 6.33
N VAL A 51 3.08 -21.26 5.05
CA VAL A 51 3.91 -22.40 4.63
C VAL A 51 5.41 -22.10 4.79
N SER A 52 5.87 -20.93 4.38
CA SER A 52 7.30 -20.58 4.37
C SER A 52 7.53 -19.09 4.53
N ARG A 53 7.62 -18.65 5.79
CA ARG A 53 7.88 -17.23 6.13
C ARG A 53 9.22 -16.74 5.57
N ALA A 54 10.27 -17.55 5.69
CA ALA A 54 11.62 -17.16 5.27
C ALA A 54 11.71 -16.90 3.77
N SER A 55 11.07 -17.75 2.94
CA SER A 55 11.07 -17.55 1.48
C SER A 55 10.27 -16.33 1.05
N LEU A 56 9.15 -16.05 1.72
CA LEU A 56 8.36 -14.84 1.43
C LEU A 56 9.12 -13.57 1.82
N ILE A 57 9.78 -13.56 3.00
CA ILE A 57 10.59 -12.42 3.45
C ILE A 57 11.75 -12.19 2.48
N SER A 58 12.48 -13.24 2.08
CA SER A 58 13.59 -13.12 1.13
C SER A 58 13.14 -12.63 -0.25
N LEU A 59 11.94 -13.03 -0.68
CA LEU A 59 11.35 -12.52 -1.92
C LEU A 59 10.99 -11.03 -1.80
N MET A 60 10.35 -10.65 -0.69
CA MET A 60 9.96 -9.25 -0.42
C MET A 60 11.17 -8.32 -0.25
N ALA A 61 12.31 -8.83 0.22
CA ALA A 61 13.54 -8.05 0.35
C ALA A 61 14.23 -7.75 -0.99
N ARG A 62 13.80 -8.38 -2.09
CA ARG A 62 14.39 -8.11 -3.41
C ARG A 62 14.01 -6.72 -3.91
N ASP A 63 15.01 -5.97 -4.40
CA ASP A 63 14.84 -4.61 -4.91
C ASP A 63 13.73 -4.49 -5.96
N GLY A 64 13.71 -5.36 -6.95
CA GLY A 64 12.68 -5.36 -8.01
C GLY A 64 11.28 -5.65 -7.51
N VAL A 65 11.12 -6.48 -6.44
CA VAL A 65 9.82 -6.79 -5.85
C VAL A 65 9.28 -5.59 -5.07
N LEU A 66 10.13 -4.91 -4.30
CA LEU A 66 9.76 -3.69 -3.58
C LEU A 66 9.39 -2.56 -4.54
N LEU A 67 10.14 -2.39 -5.64
CA LEU A 67 9.80 -1.42 -6.68
C LEU A 67 8.45 -1.77 -7.34
N GLY A 68 8.26 -3.03 -7.72
CA GLY A 68 7.00 -3.51 -8.28
C GLY A 68 5.82 -3.27 -7.34
N LEU A 69 5.99 -3.55 -6.05
CA LEU A 69 4.99 -3.30 -5.01
C LEU A 69 4.66 -1.80 -4.91
N ALA A 70 5.67 -0.94 -4.88
CA ALA A 70 5.48 0.51 -4.82
C ALA A 70 4.67 1.02 -6.02
N VAL A 71 5.00 0.57 -7.24
CA VAL A 71 4.28 0.94 -8.47
C VAL A 71 2.84 0.43 -8.46
N VAL A 72 2.62 -0.82 -8.05
CA VAL A 72 1.27 -1.40 -7.95
C VAL A 72 0.42 -0.66 -6.92
N LEU A 73 0.95 -0.35 -5.74
CA LEU A 73 0.23 0.40 -4.72
C LEU A 73 -0.11 1.82 -5.19
N ALA A 74 0.81 2.50 -5.87
CA ALA A 74 0.55 3.81 -6.47
C ALA A 74 -0.56 3.74 -7.54
N ALA A 75 -0.51 2.75 -8.43
CA ALA A 75 -1.55 2.54 -9.45
C ALA A 75 -2.93 2.24 -8.83
N LEU A 76 -2.96 1.41 -7.78
CA LEU A 76 -4.19 1.14 -7.01
C LEU A 76 -4.73 2.40 -6.33
N ALA A 77 -3.85 3.24 -5.76
CA ALA A 77 -4.25 4.50 -5.14
C ALA A 77 -4.93 5.43 -6.15
N VAL A 78 -4.35 5.59 -7.34
CA VAL A 78 -4.93 6.38 -8.42
C VAL A 78 -6.27 5.78 -8.89
N GLY A 79 -6.32 4.47 -9.12
CA GLY A 79 -7.54 3.77 -9.49
C GLY A 79 -8.66 3.96 -8.46
N TRP A 80 -8.33 3.86 -7.17
CA TRP A 80 -9.30 4.09 -6.09
C TRP A 80 -9.76 5.54 -6.00
N ALA A 81 -8.85 6.50 -6.20
CA ALA A 81 -9.20 7.91 -6.28
C ALA A 81 -10.19 8.20 -7.43
N VAL A 82 -9.98 7.60 -8.60
CA VAL A 82 -10.92 7.69 -9.74
C VAL A 82 -12.30 7.15 -9.37
N LEU A 83 -12.37 5.99 -8.68
CA LEU A 83 -13.64 5.43 -8.21
C LEU A 83 -14.36 6.34 -7.22
N TRP A 84 -13.63 7.00 -6.31
CA TRP A 84 -14.20 7.96 -5.37
C TRP A 84 -14.74 9.21 -6.07
N VAL A 85 -14.00 9.75 -7.03
CA VAL A 85 -14.43 10.90 -7.83
C VAL A 85 -15.70 10.56 -8.63
N ASP A 86 -15.75 9.36 -9.23
CA ASP A 86 -16.94 8.91 -9.94
C ASP A 86 -18.13 8.71 -8.98
N THR A 87 -17.91 8.08 -7.83
CA THR A 87 -18.93 7.93 -6.77
C THR A 87 -19.46 9.29 -6.31
N PHE A 88 -18.59 10.28 -6.13
CA PHE A 88 -18.96 11.64 -5.77
C PHE A 88 -19.89 12.28 -6.82
N ARG A 89 -19.61 12.04 -8.10
CA ARG A 89 -20.48 12.49 -9.21
C ARG A 89 -21.83 11.78 -9.20
N LEU A 90 -21.86 10.48 -8.92
CA LEU A 90 -23.08 9.66 -8.88
C LEU A 90 -24.03 10.02 -7.74
N ILE A 91 -23.51 10.54 -6.63
CA ILE A 91 -24.30 10.94 -5.44
C ILE A 91 -25.22 12.14 -5.74
N ARG A 92 -24.95 12.96 -6.79
CA ARG A 92 -25.72 14.15 -7.14
C ARG A 92 -25.99 15.05 -5.93
N LEU A 93 -24.92 15.56 -5.32
CA LEU A 93 -24.96 16.36 -4.08
C LEU A 93 -25.92 17.54 -4.11
N HIS A 94 -26.22 18.10 -5.31
CA HIS A 94 -27.15 19.22 -5.48
C HIS A 94 -28.60 18.86 -5.13
N LEU A 95 -28.95 17.57 -5.10
CA LEU A 95 -30.28 17.08 -4.72
C LEU A 95 -30.45 16.83 -3.24
N LEU A 96 -29.38 17.01 -2.43
CA LEU A 96 -29.38 16.80 -1.00
C LEU A 96 -29.64 18.12 -0.25
N ALA A 97 -30.33 18.02 0.92
CA ALA A 97 -30.47 19.15 1.84
C ALA A 97 -29.10 19.71 2.25
N PRO A 98 -28.96 21.02 2.53
CA PRO A 98 -27.66 21.68 2.75
C PRO A 98 -26.79 21.00 3.82
N GLY A 99 -27.37 20.56 4.92
CA GLY A 99 -26.64 19.83 5.98
C GLY A 99 -26.18 18.44 5.54
N ALA A 100 -27.06 17.66 4.91
CA ALA A 100 -26.72 16.33 4.40
C ALA A 100 -25.67 16.39 3.29
N ARG A 101 -25.69 17.44 2.46
CA ARG A 101 -24.70 17.68 1.41
C ARG A 101 -23.29 17.84 1.97
N LYS A 102 -23.13 18.69 3.00
CA LYS A 102 -21.82 18.92 3.64
C LYS A 102 -21.27 17.64 4.28
N ILE A 103 -22.09 16.94 5.03
CA ILE A 103 -21.70 15.68 5.70
C ILE A 103 -21.31 14.63 4.66
N THR A 104 -22.11 14.41 3.62
CA THR A 104 -21.80 13.42 2.59
C THR A 104 -20.53 13.78 1.84
N ALA A 105 -20.33 15.05 1.49
CA ALA A 105 -19.10 15.51 0.84
C ALA A 105 -17.87 15.27 1.74
N ALA A 106 -17.97 15.62 3.01
CA ALA A 106 -16.87 15.43 3.98
C ALA A 106 -16.53 13.94 4.16
N VAL A 107 -17.54 13.08 4.34
CA VAL A 107 -17.34 11.63 4.49
C VAL A 107 -16.70 11.03 3.23
N THR A 108 -17.17 11.40 2.05
CA THR A 108 -16.60 10.88 0.78
C THR A 108 -15.17 11.38 0.57
N ALA A 109 -14.88 12.65 0.87
CA ALA A 109 -13.54 13.21 0.80
C ALA A 109 -12.59 12.53 1.82
N LEU A 110 -13.04 12.33 3.04
CA LEU A 110 -12.29 11.62 4.07
C LEU A 110 -11.98 10.17 3.65
N ALA A 111 -12.97 9.46 3.14
CA ALA A 111 -12.79 8.10 2.66
C ALA A 111 -11.79 8.02 1.48
N LEU A 112 -11.84 8.98 0.54
CA LEU A 112 -10.85 9.11 -0.52
C LEU A 112 -9.44 9.31 0.04
N VAL A 113 -9.27 10.26 0.97
CA VAL A 113 -7.94 10.56 1.57
C VAL A 113 -7.41 9.36 2.33
N LEU A 114 -8.24 8.70 3.14
CA LEU A 114 -7.81 7.56 3.95
C LEU A 114 -7.44 6.35 3.07
N THR A 115 -8.27 5.99 2.09
CA THR A 115 -8.01 4.80 1.27
C THR A 115 -6.88 5.02 0.27
N SER A 116 -6.91 6.09 -0.51
CA SER A 116 -5.86 6.39 -1.49
C SER A 116 -4.57 6.82 -0.80
N GLY A 117 -4.66 7.57 0.32
CA GLY A 117 -3.51 7.98 1.11
C GLY A 117 -2.78 6.81 1.77
N ALA A 118 -3.51 5.83 2.31
CA ALA A 118 -2.91 4.62 2.87
C ALA A 118 -2.14 3.81 1.80
N LEU A 119 -2.69 3.67 0.59
CA LEU A 119 -2.02 3.00 -0.51
C LEU A 119 -0.78 3.76 -0.99
N LEU A 120 -0.83 5.08 -1.09
CA LEU A 120 0.32 5.91 -1.44
C LEU A 120 1.40 5.84 -0.37
N TYR A 121 1.02 5.88 0.91
CA TYR A 121 1.95 5.72 2.02
C TYR A 121 2.62 4.34 1.98
N GLY A 122 1.87 3.27 1.74
CA GLY A 122 2.42 1.93 1.56
C GLY A 122 3.41 1.84 0.39
N GLY A 123 3.10 2.48 -0.74
CA GLY A 123 3.99 2.57 -1.89
C GLY A 123 5.27 3.36 -1.59
N TRP A 124 5.14 4.49 -0.89
CA TRP A 124 6.28 5.28 -0.43
C TRP A 124 7.15 4.47 0.55
N ALA A 125 6.55 3.81 1.53
CA ALA A 125 7.27 2.97 2.50
C ALA A 125 8.03 1.83 1.80
N ALA A 126 7.42 1.15 0.84
CA ALA A 126 8.08 0.10 0.05
C ALA A 126 9.29 0.65 -0.72
N ASN A 127 9.16 1.82 -1.34
CA ASN A 127 10.27 2.46 -2.05
C ASN A 127 11.39 2.92 -1.11
N THR A 128 11.06 3.45 0.07
CA THR A 128 12.04 3.86 1.08
C THR A 128 12.79 2.64 1.66
N SER A 129 12.07 1.55 1.95
CA SER A 129 12.68 0.30 2.39
C SER A 129 13.65 -0.27 1.36
N ARG A 130 13.32 -0.15 0.07
CA ARG A 130 14.24 -0.50 -1.03
C ARG A 130 15.55 0.26 -0.96
N GLY A 131 15.49 1.59 -0.79
CA GLY A 131 16.68 2.44 -0.66
C GLY A 131 17.54 2.05 0.54
N ALA A 132 16.91 1.86 1.70
CA ALA A 132 17.61 1.47 2.92
C ALA A 132 18.28 0.09 2.78
N LEU A 133 17.60 -0.91 2.23
CA LEU A 133 18.19 -2.22 1.97
C LEU A 133 19.35 -2.13 0.97
N GLY A 134 19.22 -1.34 -0.08
CA GLY A 134 20.27 -1.13 -1.07
C GLY A 134 21.53 -0.47 -0.49
N GLU A 135 21.38 0.37 0.53
CA GLU A 135 22.53 0.97 1.23
C GLU A 135 23.20 -0.01 2.21
N VAL A 136 22.39 -0.76 2.98
CA VAL A 136 22.90 -1.74 3.96
C VAL A 136 23.60 -2.91 3.27
N PHE A 137 23.09 -3.37 2.13
CA PHE A 137 23.66 -4.51 1.38
C PHE A 137 24.47 -4.05 0.16
N ARG A 138 24.91 -2.81 0.12
CA ARG A 138 25.82 -2.35 -0.93
C ARG A 138 27.13 -3.13 -0.80
N GLU A 139 27.52 -3.83 -1.86
CA GLU A 139 28.84 -4.40 -1.96
C GLU A 139 29.87 -3.26 -1.87
N GLY A 140 30.60 -3.22 -0.75
CA GLY A 140 31.74 -2.30 -0.61
C GLY A 140 32.83 -2.68 -1.63
N PRO A 141 33.78 -1.77 -1.89
CA PRO A 141 34.94 -2.11 -2.69
C PRO A 141 35.59 -3.37 -2.11
N ALA A 142 35.86 -4.35 -2.98
CA ALA A 142 36.52 -5.59 -2.56
C ALA A 142 37.83 -5.22 -1.82
N VAL A 143 37.86 -5.50 -0.52
CA VAL A 143 39.10 -5.29 0.28
C VAL A 143 40.02 -6.40 -0.13
N PRO A 144 41.23 -6.08 -0.67
CA PRO A 144 42.20 -7.10 -1.04
C PRO A 144 42.62 -7.91 0.21
N GLU A 145 42.80 -9.21 0.03
CA GLU A 145 43.29 -10.10 1.07
C GLU A 145 44.65 -9.58 1.60
N ALA A 146 44.75 -9.34 2.89
CA ALA A 146 46.00 -9.09 3.55
C ALA A 146 46.60 -10.43 4.01
N GLU A 147 47.70 -10.86 3.38
CA GLU A 147 48.41 -12.12 3.71
C GLU A 147 47.55 -13.40 3.64
N GLY A 148 46.58 -13.45 2.67
CA GLY A 148 45.67 -14.59 2.49
C GLY A 148 44.59 -14.71 3.57
N ARG A 149 44.31 -13.63 4.31
CA ARG A 149 43.25 -13.58 5.35
C ARG A 149 42.39 -12.36 5.20
N TYR A 150 41.10 -12.54 5.48
CA TYR A 150 40.14 -11.44 5.63
C TYR A 150 40.00 -11.09 7.10
N ASN A 151 40.36 -9.88 7.50
CA ASN A 151 40.14 -9.37 8.85
C ASN A 151 38.76 -8.71 8.89
N ILE A 152 37.77 -9.32 9.55
CA ILE A 152 36.43 -8.82 9.70
C ILE A 152 36.26 -8.25 11.11
N LEU A 153 36.04 -6.94 11.22
CA LEU A 153 35.66 -6.30 12.46
C LEU A 153 34.16 -6.34 12.61
N VAL A 154 33.63 -7.08 13.57
CA VAL A 154 32.21 -7.09 13.92
C VAL A 154 31.99 -6.15 15.09
N LEU A 155 31.36 -5.01 14.83
CA LEU A 155 30.94 -4.05 15.85
C LEU A 155 29.48 -4.32 16.21
N GLY A 156 29.20 -4.79 17.40
CA GLY A 156 27.88 -4.89 17.98
C GLY A 156 27.62 -3.65 18.85
N ALA A 157 26.59 -2.88 18.54
CA ALA A 157 26.11 -1.83 19.42
C ALA A 157 24.81 -2.29 20.08
N ASP A 158 24.79 -2.44 21.39
CA ASP A 158 23.60 -2.66 22.18
C ASP A 158 23.07 -1.31 22.65
N ALA A 159 22.10 -0.77 21.95
CA ALA A 159 21.42 0.48 22.29
C ALA A 159 20.18 0.18 23.16
N GLY A 160 20.36 -0.48 24.33
CA GLY A 160 19.31 -0.59 25.33
C GLY A 160 19.09 0.76 26.02
N GLU A 161 17.83 1.14 26.29
CA GLU A 161 17.49 2.33 27.06
C GLU A 161 18.25 2.29 28.41
N GLY A 162 19.12 3.29 28.64
CA GLY A 162 19.87 3.48 29.88
C GLY A 162 21.27 2.86 29.91
N ARG A 163 21.78 2.25 28.83
CA ARG A 163 23.20 1.86 28.72
C ARG A 163 23.92 2.76 27.72
N GLN A 164 24.82 3.59 28.23
CA GLN A 164 25.87 4.18 27.43
C GLN A 164 26.74 3.01 26.93
N GLY A 165 26.78 2.77 25.63
CA GLY A 165 27.61 1.73 25.04
C GLY A 165 29.06 2.07 25.26
N ASP A 166 29.74 1.34 26.15
CA ASP A 166 31.18 1.37 26.23
C ASP A 166 31.73 0.66 25.00
N ALA A 167 32.30 1.45 24.09
CA ALA A 167 33.11 0.91 23.00
C ALA A 167 34.39 0.35 23.62
N ILE A 168 34.54 -0.96 23.56
CA ILE A 168 35.79 -1.66 23.87
C ILE A 168 36.65 -1.72 22.62
#